data_c2ca0ea9be6cd51118792d597a5cdb72
#
_entry.id   c2ca0ea9be6cd51118792d597a5cdb72
#
_cell.length_a   1.000
_cell.length_b   1.000
_cell.length_c   1.000
_cell.angle_alpha   90.00
_cell.angle_beta   90.00
_cell.angle_gamma   90.00
#
_symmetry.space_group_name_H-M   'P 1'
#
loop_
_entity.id
_entity.type
_entity.pdbx_description
1 polymer ?
#
loop_
_entity_poly.entity_id
_entity_poly.type
_entity_poly.pdbx_seq_one_letter_code
_entity_poly.pdbx_strand_id
1 'polypeptide(L)'
;MSPIVLITGASSGFGKAAAEVFAAAGWNCIITARRANLIEELAKELMQQYSVAVLPIAFDVQDKAAVNQSLGNLSNEWKQIDVLVNNAGLALGREPFDVADMDDWDIMIDTNVKGLLYVTRAVLPYMQSRGKGHIINIGSTAGVEVYKDGNAYCASKHAVAAISKAMRIDLLPSKIKVTVIHPGAAETSFSTVRFKGNEQKAAAVYEGYQALQAKDVADIIFYAANLPEHVCINELVVTCLAQANSFYLHK
;
A
#
# COMPACT_ATOMS: atom_id res chain seq x y z
N MET A 1 -10.38 -7.71 -22.39
CA MET A 1 -10.90 -7.11 -21.14
C MET A 1 -9.82 -6.19 -20.60
N SER A 2 -10.18 -5.04 -20.05
CA SER A 2 -9.22 -4.16 -19.37
C SER A 2 -8.62 -4.90 -18.17
N PRO A 3 -7.31 -4.72 -17.90
CA PRO A 3 -6.69 -5.34 -16.72
C PRO A 3 -7.31 -4.78 -15.42
N ILE A 4 -7.21 -5.56 -14.34
CA ILE A 4 -7.82 -5.22 -13.05
C ILE A 4 -6.73 -5.05 -12.00
N VAL A 5 -6.76 -3.92 -11.29
CA VAL A 5 -5.96 -3.68 -10.09
C VAL A 5 -6.84 -3.68 -8.85
N LEU A 6 -6.40 -4.36 -7.77
CA LEU A 6 -6.98 -4.22 -6.44
C LEU A 6 -6.03 -3.39 -5.58
N ILE A 7 -6.55 -2.31 -4.98
CA ILE A 7 -5.77 -1.37 -4.16
C ILE A 7 -6.38 -1.27 -2.77
N THR A 8 -5.61 -1.58 -1.73
CA THR A 8 -6.05 -1.40 -0.35
C THR A 8 -5.65 -0.02 0.19
N GLY A 9 -6.47 0.55 1.08
CA GLY A 9 -6.21 1.88 1.64
C GLY A 9 -6.37 3.01 0.63
N ALA A 10 -7.29 2.87 -0.33
CA ALA A 10 -7.49 3.80 -1.44
C ALA A 10 -8.20 5.11 -1.08
N SER A 11 -8.63 5.32 0.17
CA SER A 11 -9.35 6.55 0.56
C SER A 11 -8.47 7.79 0.68
N SER A 12 -7.14 7.68 0.59
CA SER A 12 -6.19 8.81 0.67
C SER A 12 -4.78 8.41 0.23
N GLY A 13 -3.88 9.39 0.17
CA GLY A 13 -2.44 9.19 -0.03
C GLY A 13 -2.09 8.35 -1.27
N PHE A 14 -1.11 7.45 -1.13
CA PHE A 14 -0.62 6.62 -2.24
C PHE A 14 -1.71 5.75 -2.87
N GLY A 15 -2.64 5.22 -2.06
CA GLY A 15 -3.70 4.35 -2.56
C GLY A 15 -4.70 5.10 -3.45
N LYS A 16 -5.09 6.33 -3.07
CA LYS A 16 -5.94 7.20 -3.90
C LYS A 16 -5.21 7.57 -5.19
N ALA A 17 -3.99 8.07 -5.09
CA ALA A 17 -3.18 8.45 -6.25
C ALA A 17 -2.91 7.26 -7.19
N ALA A 18 -2.66 6.06 -6.65
CA ALA A 18 -2.51 4.86 -7.45
C ALA A 18 -3.81 4.52 -8.21
N ALA A 19 -4.97 4.59 -7.56
CA ALA A 19 -6.25 4.36 -8.22
C ALA A 19 -6.48 5.34 -9.39
N GLU A 20 -6.12 6.61 -9.22
CA GLU A 20 -6.17 7.63 -10.27
C GLU A 20 -5.24 7.30 -11.45
N VAL A 21 -3.99 6.91 -11.17
CA VAL A 21 -3.00 6.57 -12.22
C VAL A 21 -3.41 5.31 -12.99
N PHE A 22 -3.87 4.26 -12.31
CA PHE A 22 -4.34 3.04 -12.97
C PHE A 22 -5.61 3.30 -13.79
N ALA A 23 -6.58 4.04 -13.26
CA ALA A 23 -7.81 4.40 -13.98
C ALA A 23 -7.50 5.25 -15.22
N ALA A 24 -6.61 6.24 -15.13
CA ALA A 24 -6.16 7.06 -16.26
C ALA A 24 -5.49 6.24 -17.38
N ALA A 25 -4.88 5.11 -17.01
CA ALA A 25 -4.29 4.16 -17.96
C ALA A 25 -5.29 3.11 -18.49
N GLY A 26 -6.60 3.25 -18.19
CA GLY A 26 -7.66 2.37 -18.71
C GLY A 26 -7.82 1.04 -17.93
N TRP A 27 -7.29 0.95 -16.71
CA TRP A 27 -7.46 -0.21 -15.85
C TRP A 27 -8.77 -0.14 -15.07
N ASN A 28 -9.45 -1.26 -14.93
CA ASN A 28 -10.53 -1.39 -13.96
C ASN A 28 -9.95 -1.51 -12.55
N CYS A 29 -10.62 -0.89 -11.56
CA CYS A 29 -10.10 -0.78 -10.21
C CYS A 29 -11.04 -1.39 -9.17
N ILE A 30 -10.52 -2.28 -8.32
CA ILE A 30 -11.15 -2.63 -7.05
C ILE A 30 -10.45 -1.75 -6.00
N ILE A 31 -11.18 -0.87 -5.35
CA ILE A 31 -10.64 0.04 -4.34
C ILE A 31 -11.23 -0.26 -2.97
N THR A 32 -10.36 -0.43 -1.97
CA THR A 32 -10.84 -0.79 -0.63
C THR A 32 -10.32 0.15 0.44
N ALA A 33 -11.15 0.45 1.43
CA ALA A 33 -10.80 1.16 2.65
C ALA A 33 -11.89 1.00 3.71
N ARG A 34 -11.65 1.49 4.92
CA ARG A 34 -12.62 1.49 6.01
C ARG A 34 -13.75 2.53 5.82
N ARG A 35 -13.41 3.68 5.21
CA ARG A 35 -14.33 4.80 5.01
C ARG A 35 -15.09 4.63 3.69
N ALA A 36 -16.28 4.00 3.77
CA ALA A 36 -17.11 3.66 2.61
C ALA A 36 -17.42 4.90 1.74
N ASN A 37 -17.87 5.99 2.37
CA ASN A 37 -18.22 7.22 1.66
C ASN A 37 -17.10 7.77 0.77
N LEU A 38 -15.85 7.74 1.25
CA LEU A 38 -14.72 8.28 0.49
C LEU A 38 -14.34 7.43 -0.72
N ILE A 39 -14.44 6.10 -0.62
CA ILE A 39 -14.14 5.23 -1.76
C ILE A 39 -15.29 5.15 -2.76
N GLU A 40 -16.54 5.32 -2.32
CA GLU A 40 -17.69 5.44 -3.20
C GLU A 40 -17.66 6.74 -4.02
N GLU A 41 -17.26 7.84 -3.39
CA GLU A 41 -17.05 9.12 -4.05
C GLU A 41 -15.91 9.04 -5.08
N LEU A 42 -14.75 8.52 -4.65
CA LEU A 42 -13.62 8.27 -5.54
C LEU A 42 -14.00 7.36 -6.72
N ALA A 43 -14.77 6.31 -6.49
CA ALA A 43 -15.22 5.42 -7.56
C ALA A 43 -16.03 6.16 -8.62
N LYS A 44 -16.98 7.04 -8.18
CA LYS A 44 -17.77 7.86 -9.09
C LYS A 44 -16.90 8.82 -9.90
N GLU A 45 -15.95 9.50 -9.25
CA GLU A 45 -14.99 10.39 -9.91
C GLU A 45 -14.19 9.65 -10.99
N LEU A 46 -13.61 8.48 -10.66
CA LEU A 46 -12.80 7.71 -11.59
C LEU A 46 -13.61 7.17 -12.78
N MET A 47 -14.82 6.65 -12.53
CA MET A 47 -15.71 6.16 -13.59
C MET A 47 -16.11 7.28 -14.54
N GLN A 48 -16.42 8.46 -14.00
CA GLN A 48 -16.83 9.61 -14.81
C GLN A 48 -15.67 10.17 -15.64
N GLN A 49 -14.48 10.23 -15.06
CA GLN A 49 -13.33 10.88 -15.69
C GLN A 49 -12.63 9.97 -16.71
N TYR A 50 -12.53 8.66 -16.45
CA TYR A 50 -11.67 7.75 -17.24
C TYR A 50 -12.44 6.66 -17.97
N SER A 51 -13.77 6.58 -17.82
CA SER A 51 -14.61 5.55 -18.48
C SER A 51 -14.18 4.11 -18.18
N VAL A 52 -13.70 3.84 -16.97
CA VAL A 52 -13.31 2.52 -16.45
C VAL A 52 -14.35 2.00 -15.47
N ALA A 53 -14.37 0.69 -15.22
CA ALA A 53 -15.18 0.13 -14.14
C ALA A 53 -14.42 0.23 -12.81
N VAL A 54 -15.11 0.68 -11.75
CA VAL A 54 -14.55 0.76 -10.40
C VAL A 54 -15.50 0.10 -9.41
N LEU A 55 -14.96 -0.81 -8.60
CA LEU A 55 -15.68 -1.51 -7.53
C LEU A 55 -15.15 -1.06 -6.17
N PRO A 56 -15.87 -0.18 -5.44
CA PRO A 56 -15.54 0.17 -4.08
C PRO A 56 -16.01 -0.92 -3.11
N ILE A 57 -15.14 -1.37 -2.19
CA ILE A 57 -15.49 -2.35 -1.16
C ILE A 57 -14.98 -1.87 0.20
N ALA A 58 -15.90 -1.59 1.12
CA ALA A 58 -15.54 -1.11 2.45
C ALA A 58 -15.30 -2.29 3.42
N PHE A 59 -14.08 -2.38 3.95
CA PHE A 59 -13.71 -3.24 5.07
C PHE A 59 -12.46 -2.75 5.78
N ASP A 60 -12.25 -3.23 7.02
CA ASP A 60 -10.96 -3.08 7.70
C ASP A 60 -10.07 -4.28 7.37
N VAL A 61 -8.83 -4.01 6.94
CA VAL A 61 -7.86 -5.08 6.64
C VAL A 61 -7.47 -5.88 7.90
N GLN A 62 -7.69 -5.34 9.10
CA GLN A 62 -7.46 -6.03 10.37
C GLN A 62 -8.51 -7.13 10.63
N ASP A 63 -9.71 -6.98 10.06
CA ASP A 63 -10.79 -7.97 10.20
C ASP A 63 -10.65 -9.07 9.14
N LYS A 64 -10.03 -10.18 9.55
CA LYS A 64 -9.84 -11.36 8.70
C LYS A 64 -11.15 -11.91 8.13
N ALA A 65 -12.25 -11.86 8.90
CA ALA A 65 -13.54 -12.37 8.46
C ALA A 65 -14.15 -11.47 7.38
N ALA A 66 -14.13 -10.15 7.61
CA ALA A 66 -14.60 -9.16 6.64
C ALA A 66 -13.78 -9.22 5.34
N VAL A 67 -12.46 -9.34 5.41
CA VAL A 67 -11.58 -9.50 4.24
C VAL A 67 -11.97 -10.75 3.44
N ASN A 68 -12.09 -11.91 4.10
CA ASN A 68 -12.44 -13.16 3.42
C ASN A 68 -13.85 -13.11 2.82
N GLN A 69 -14.83 -12.53 3.51
CA GLN A 69 -16.18 -12.38 3.02
C GLN A 69 -16.23 -11.47 1.80
N SER A 70 -15.59 -10.30 1.87
CA SER A 70 -15.63 -9.31 0.80
C SER A 70 -14.88 -9.75 -0.44
N LEU A 71 -13.66 -10.27 -0.31
CA LEU A 71 -12.83 -10.67 -1.44
C LEU A 71 -13.12 -12.10 -1.93
N GLY A 72 -13.65 -12.99 -1.08
CA GLY A 72 -14.07 -14.34 -1.48
C GLY A 72 -15.36 -14.36 -2.30
N ASN A 73 -16.20 -13.34 -2.20
CA ASN A 73 -17.50 -13.24 -2.87
C ASN A 73 -17.49 -12.31 -4.10
N LEU A 74 -16.35 -11.96 -4.64
CA LEU A 74 -16.26 -11.21 -5.88
C LEU A 74 -17.00 -11.93 -7.02
N SER A 75 -17.71 -11.17 -7.87
CA SER A 75 -18.28 -11.73 -9.11
C SER A 75 -17.17 -12.16 -10.07
N ASN A 76 -17.49 -13.07 -10.98
CA ASN A 76 -16.49 -13.68 -11.86
C ASN A 76 -15.70 -12.67 -12.69
N GLU A 77 -16.31 -11.55 -13.06
CA GLU A 77 -15.65 -10.46 -13.78
C GLU A 77 -14.54 -9.80 -12.95
N TRP A 78 -14.74 -9.64 -11.62
CA TRP A 78 -13.79 -9.01 -10.71
C TRP A 78 -12.73 -9.95 -10.15
N LYS A 79 -12.85 -11.27 -10.37
CA LYS A 79 -11.83 -12.27 -9.98
C LYS A 79 -10.58 -12.24 -10.85
N GLN A 80 -10.61 -11.54 -11.99
CA GLN A 80 -9.48 -11.47 -12.93
C GLN A 80 -8.43 -10.43 -12.51
N ILE A 81 -8.06 -10.40 -11.22
CA ILE A 81 -7.14 -9.42 -10.64
C ILE A 81 -5.72 -9.65 -11.21
N ASP A 82 -5.20 -8.69 -11.97
CA ASP A 82 -3.85 -8.73 -12.53
C ASP A 82 -2.80 -8.20 -11.57
N VAL A 83 -3.17 -7.15 -10.80
CA VAL A 83 -2.28 -6.51 -9.82
C VAL A 83 -3.00 -6.36 -8.48
N LEU A 84 -2.32 -6.75 -7.39
CA LEU A 84 -2.70 -6.44 -6.02
C LEU A 84 -1.73 -5.42 -5.45
N VAL A 85 -2.21 -4.25 -5.06
CA VAL A 85 -1.43 -3.24 -4.33
C VAL A 85 -1.82 -3.28 -2.85
N ASN A 86 -1.00 -3.91 -2.03
CA ASN A 86 -1.12 -3.87 -0.57
C ASN A 86 -0.56 -2.55 -0.06
N ASN A 87 -1.41 -1.51 -0.09
CA ASN A 87 -1.05 -0.17 0.33
C ASN A 87 -1.61 0.18 1.72
N ALA A 88 -2.69 -0.43 2.17
CA ALA A 88 -3.22 -0.16 3.50
C ALA A 88 -2.15 -0.30 4.57
N GLY A 89 -1.91 0.78 5.33
CA GLY A 89 -0.87 0.84 6.34
C GLY A 89 -0.89 2.19 7.05
N LEU A 90 -0.34 2.20 8.26
CA LEU A 90 -0.25 3.41 9.08
C LEU A 90 0.96 3.36 10.01
N ALA A 91 1.31 4.50 10.57
CA ALA A 91 2.12 4.63 11.77
C ALA A 91 1.33 5.38 12.82
N LEU A 92 1.54 5.06 14.09
CA LEU A 92 1.00 5.75 15.25
C LEU A 92 2.13 6.04 16.22
N GLY A 93 2.15 7.27 16.72
CA GLY A 93 3.14 7.72 17.66
C GLY A 93 4.57 7.86 17.07
N ARG A 94 5.42 8.48 17.85
CA ARG A 94 6.86 8.58 17.65
C ARG A 94 7.52 8.87 19.00
N GLU A 95 7.41 7.93 19.90
CA GLU A 95 7.91 8.01 21.27
C GLU A 95 9.03 7.00 21.47
N PRO A 96 9.94 7.23 22.47
CA PRO A 96 10.88 6.24 22.92
C PRO A 96 10.19 4.93 23.34
N PHE A 97 10.91 3.82 23.25
CA PHE A 97 10.37 2.48 23.43
C PHE A 97 9.71 2.26 24.82
N ASP A 98 10.24 2.87 25.86
CA ASP A 98 9.84 2.72 27.27
C ASP A 98 8.54 3.49 27.62
N VAL A 99 8.10 4.42 26.75
CA VAL A 99 6.88 5.24 26.98
C VAL A 99 5.87 5.15 25.84
N ALA A 100 6.18 4.37 24.80
CA ALA A 100 5.29 4.22 23.65
C ALA A 100 4.02 3.45 24.02
N ASP A 101 2.91 3.83 23.42
CA ASP A 101 1.60 3.20 23.63
C ASP A 101 1.54 1.82 22.98
N MET A 102 1.22 0.79 23.77
CA MET A 102 1.15 -0.60 23.30
C MET A 102 -0.04 -0.82 22.36
N ASP A 103 -1.15 -0.13 22.55
CA ASP A 103 -2.31 -0.22 21.65
C ASP A 103 -1.94 0.30 20.23
N ASP A 104 -1.10 1.34 20.16
CA ASP A 104 -0.56 1.82 18.87
C ASP A 104 0.30 0.74 18.19
N TRP A 105 1.06 -0.04 18.96
CA TRP A 105 1.86 -1.15 18.43
C TRP A 105 0.99 -2.26 17.85
N ASP A 106 -0.05 -2.66 18.57
CA ASP A 106 -0.99 -3.68 18.11
C ASP A 106 -1.68 -3.25 16.81
N ILE A 107 -2.18 -2.01 16.77
CA ILE A 107 -2.79 -1.46 15.56
C ILE A 107 -1.82 -1.44 14.37
N MET A 108 -0.55 -1.07 14.57
CA MET A 108 0.47 -1.06 13.51
C MET A 108 0.76 -2.48 13.00
N ILE A 109 0.90 -3.46 13.88
CA ILE A 109 1.14 -4.85 13.49
C ILE A 109 -0.09 -5.44 12.80
N ASP A 110 -1.27 -5.22 13.34
CA ASP A 110 -2.52 -5.75 12.78
C ASP A 110 -2.81 -5.18 11.40
N THR A 111 -2.59 -3.87 11.21
CA THR A 111 -2.81 -3.25 9.90
C THR A 111 -1.69 -3.60 8.91
N ASN A 112 -0.44 -3.29 9.26
CA ASN A 112 0.67 -3.30 8.29
C ASN A 112 1.14 -4.72 7.95
N VAL A 113 0.98 -5.67 8.88
CA VAL A 113 1.47 -7.05 8.73
C VAL A 113 0.31 -8.02 8.51
N LYS A 114 -0.58 -8.18 9.51
CA LYS A 114 -1.68 -9.15 9.40
C LYS A 114 -2.65 -8.78 8.29
N GLY A 115 -3.02 -7.49 8.15
CA GLY A 115 -3.90 -7.02 7.10
C GLY A 115 -3.37 -7.32 5.70
N LEU A 116 -2.08 -7.08 5.44
CA LEU A 116 -1.41 -7.44 4.20
C LEU A 116 -1.50 -8.95 3.92
N LEU A 117 -1.23 -9.78 4.94
CA LEU A 117 -1.31 -11.25 4.82
C LEU A 117 -2.74 -11.72 4.50
N TYR A 118 -3.75 -11.16 5.18
CA TYR A 118 -5.15 -11.56 4.98
C TYR A 118 -5.62 -11.23 3.56
N VAL A 119 -5.38 -10.00 3.10
CA VAL A 119 -5.75 -9.56 1.74
C VAL A 119 -5.02 -10.39 0.69
N THR A 120 -3.71 -10.56 0.83
CA THR A 120 -2.92 -11.38 -0.11
C THR A 120 -3.46 -12.81 -0.18
N ARG A 121 -3.72 -13.42 0.97
CA ARG A 121 -4.23 -14.81 1.04
C ARG A 121 -5.60 -14.96 0.40
N ALA A 122 -6.47 -13.93 0.50
CA ALA A 122 -7.79 -13.95 -0.12
C ALA A 122 -7.75 -13.78 -1.65
N VAL A 123 -6.80 -12.99 -2.17
CA VAL A 123 -6.64 -12.72 -3.62
C VAL A 123 -5.84 -13.80 -4.33
N LEU A 124 -4.87 -14.40 -3.65
CA LEU A 124 -3.90 -15.33 -4.23
C LEU A 124 -4.51 -16.49 -5.05
N PRO A 125 -5.61 -17.16 -4.63
CA PRO A 125 -6.22 -18.23 -5.43
C PRO A 125 -6.65 -17.77 -6.82
N TYR A 126 -7.10 -16.53 -6.99
CA TYR A 126 -7.48 -15.98 -8.29
C TYR A 126 -6.30 -15.82 -9.24
N MET A 127 -5.15 -15.37 -8.72
CA MET A 127 -3.91 -15.25 -9.49
C MET A 127 -3.35 -16.64 -9.82
N GLN A 128 -3.33 -17.55 -8.85
CA GLN A 128 -2.81 -18.92 -9.04
C GLN A 128 -3.60 -19.71 -10.09
N SER A 129 -4.93 -19.60 -10.09
CA SER A 129 -5.77 -20.29 -11.08
C SER A 129 -5.51 -19.84 -12.53
N ARG A 130 -4.97 -18.64 -12.71
CA ARG A 130 -4.60 -18.09 -14.02
C ARG A 130 -3.13 -18.28 -14.38
N GLY A 131 -2.30 -18.67 -13.41
CA GLY A 131 -0.84 -18.76 -13.59
C GLY A 131 -0.18 -17.42 -13.88
N LYS A 132 -0.77 -16.30 -13.41
CA LYS A 132 -0.24 -14.93 -13.57
C LYS A 132 -0.78 -14.00 -12.51
N GLY A 133 0.01 -12.99 -12.15
CA GLY A 133 -0.37 -11.94 -11.23
C GLY A 133 0.84 -11.14 -10.77
N HIS A 134 0.58 -9.99 -10.15
CA HIS A 134 1.62 -9.17 -9.56
C HIS A 134 1.16 -8.62 -8.22
N ILE A 135 1.88 -8.95 -7.15
CA ILE A 135 1.65 -8.41 -5.79
C ILE A 135 2.66 -7.31 -5.56
N ILE A 136 2.17 -6.10 -5.29
CA ILE A 136 3.00 -4.93 -4.95
C ILE A 136 2.70 -4.55 -3.51
N ASN A 137 3.70 -4.68 -2.65
CA ASN A 137 3.61 -4.35 -1.24
C ASN A 137 4.25 -2.98 -0.98
N ILE A 138 3.55 -2.10 -0.27
CA ILE A 138 4.09 -0.81 0.12
C ILE A 138 4.83 -0.93 1.45
N GLY A 139 6.15 -0.96 1.34
CA GLY A 139 7.10 -0.93 2.43
C GLY A 139 7.30 0.49 3.00
N SER A 140 8.53 0.81 3.31
CA SER A 140 9.03 2.13 3.71
C SER A 140 10.55 2.04 3.82
N THR A 141 11.28 3.16 3.74
CA THR A 141 12.68 3.22 4.19
C THR A 141 12.83 2.69 5.62
N ALA A 142 11.80 2.84 6.46
CA ALA A 142 11.71 2.23 7.79
C ALA A 142 11.71 0.70 7.80
N GLY A 143 11.52 0.05 6.67
CA GLY A 143 11.62 -1.41 6.49
C GLY A 143 12.98 -1.86 5.95
N VAL A 144 13.88 -0.91 5.68
CA VAL A 144 15.26 -1.13 5.27
C VAL A 144 16.22 -0.79 6.41
N GLU A 145 15.92 0.29 7.12
CA GLU A 145 16.74 0.81 8.23
C GLU A 145 15.86 1.21 9.41
N VAL A 146 16.40 1.07 10.63
CA VAL A 146 15.73 1.48 11.87
C VAL A 146 16.17 2.89 12.23
N TYR A 147 15.23 3.74 12.64
CA TYR A 147 15.49 5.07 13.16
C TYR A 147 14.97 5.24 14.58
N LYS A 148 15.49 6.23 15.29
CA LYS A 148 15.12 6.56 16.66
C LYS A 148 13.60 6.79 16.77
N ASP A 149 12.95 6.23 17.78
CA ASP A 149 11.52 6.32 18.07
C ASP A 149 10.63 5.70 16.97
N GLY A 150 11.19 4.79 16.14
CA GLY A 150 10.48 4.11 15.07
C GLY A 150 9.94 2.72 15.44
N ASN A 151 10.34 2.18 16.59
CA ASN A 151 10.01 0.89 17.21
C ASN A 151 9.08 -0.04 16.39
N ALA A 152 7.80 -0.23 16.78
CA ALA A 152 6.87 -1.15 16.11
C ALA A 152 6.60 -0.78 14.63
N TYR A 153 6.64 0.50 14.25
CA TYR A 153 6.52 0.87 12.84
C TYR A 153 7.67 0.30 12.00
N CYS A 154 8.93 0.51 12.44
CA CYS A 154 10.08 -0.08 11.76
C CYS A 154 9.99 -1.61 11.72
N ALA A 155 9.62 -2.25 12.84
CA ALA A 155 9.42 -3.69 12.90
C ALA A 155 8.36 -4.17 11.89
N SER A 156 7.20 -3.49 11.81
CA SER A 156 6.14 -3.84 10.86
C SER A 156 6.59 -3.72 9.40
N LYS A 157 7.38 -2.70 9.07
CA LYS A 157 7.88 -2.49 7.71
C LYS A 157 9.03 -3.43 7.33
N HIS A 158 9.87 -3.83 8.29
CA HIS A 158 10.83 -4.93 8.12
C HIS A 158 10.10 -6.27 7.90
N ALA A 159 9.01 -6.51 8.63
CA ALA A 159 8.17 -7.69 8.40
C ALA A 159 7.58 -7.70 6.97
N VAL A 160 7.09 -6.56 6.46
CA VAL A 160 6.61 -6.46 5.07
C VAL A 160 7.71 -6.79 4.06
N ALA A 161 8.95 -6.31 4.28
CA ALA A 161 10.09 -6.63 3.43
C ALA A 161 10.41 -8.14 3.45
N ALA A 162 10.47 -8.75 4.64
CA ALA A 162 10.72 -10.17 4.80
C ALA A 162 9.62 -11.05 4.18
N ILE A 163 8.35 -10.70 4.42
CA ILE A 163 7.18 -11.37 3.84
C ILE A 163 7.22 -11.29 2.31
N SER A 164 7.56 -10.13 1.74
CA SER A 164 7.68 -9.97 0.28
C SER A 164 8.75 -10.88 -0.32
N LYS A 165 9.89 -11.05 0.37
CA LYS A 165 10.96 -11.97 -0.03
C LYS A 165 10.50 -13.42 0.04
N ALA A 166 9.80 -13.83 1.11
CA ALA A 166 9.23 -15.16 1.24
C ALA A 166 8.17 -15.45 0.17
N MET A 167 7.22 -14.53 -0.04
CA MET A 167 6.21 -14.65 -1.11
C MET A 167 6.85 -14.85 -2.48
N ARG A 168 7.95 -14.16 -2.78
CA ARG A 168 8.64 -14.27 -4.07
C ARG A 168 9.19 -15.66 -4.30
N ILE A 169 9.71 -16.32 -3.26
CA ILE A 169 10.19 -17.69 -3.34
C ILE A 169 9.00 -18.66 -3.53
N ASP A 170 7.99 -18.55 -2.69
CA ASP A 170 6.88 -19.49 -2.64
C ASP A 170 5.97 -19.42 -3.88
N LEU A 171 5.84 -18.23 -4.48
CA LEU A 171 4.95 -17.97 -5.61
C LEU A 171 5.62 -18.07 -6.98
N LEU A 172 6.93 -18.30 -7.02
CA LEU A 172 7.68 -18.46 -8.27
C LEU A 172 7.10 -19.56 -9.18
N PRO A 173 6.74 -20.77 -8.66
CA PRO A 173 6.12 -21.80 -9.49
C PRO A 173 4.76 -21.39 -10.09
N SER A 174 4.05 -20.46 -9.44
CA SER A 174 2.76 -19.93 -9.91
C SER A 174 2.90 -18.76 -10.88
N LYS A 175 4.14 -18.35 -11.24
CA LYS A 175 4.45 -17.21 -12.11
C LYS A 175 3.85 -15.90 -11.63
N ILE A 176 3.76 -15.71 -10.31
CA ILE A 176 3.26 -14.49 -9.68
C ILE A 176 4.46 -13.63 -9.28
N LYS A 177 4.50 -12.40 -9.78
CA LYS A 177 5.52 -11.41 -9.44
C LYS A 177 5.25 -10.84 -8.04
N VAL A 178 6.31 -10.53 -7.30
CA VAL A 178 6.21 -9.84 -6.00
C VAL A 178 7.23 -8.71 -5.94
N THR A 179 6.73 -7.49 -5.81
CA THR A 179 7.53 -6.27 -5.65
C THR A 179 7.29 -5.68 -4.27
N VAL A 180 8.34 -5.18 -3.62
CA VAL A 180 8.19 -4.29 -2.48
C VAL A 180 8.76 -2.92 -2.85
N ILE A 181 7.98 -1.86 -2.61
CA ILE A 181 8.40 -0.48 -2.81
C ILE A 181 8.56 0.15 -1.43
N HIS A 182 9.71 0.79 -1.19
CA HIS A 182 10.07 1.43 0.07
C HIS A 182 10.13 2.96 -0.10
N PRO A 183 9.00 3.67 0.01
CA PRO A 183 9.01 5.12 -0.01
C PRO A 183 9.71 5.71 1.21
N GLY A 184 10.41 6.82 1.00
CA GLY A 184 10.90 7.70 2.05
C GLY A 184 9.84 8.67 2.54
N ALA A 185 10.30 9.88 2.93
CA ALA A 185 9.42 10.95 3.40
C ALA A 185 8.51 11.43 2.25
N ALA A 186 7.21 11.23 2.43
CA ALA A 186 6.19 11.61 1.47
C ALA A 186 5.08 12.40 2.15
N GLU A 187 4.75 13.54 1.60
CA GLU A 187 3.70 14.42 2.12
C GLU A 187 2.32 13.89 1.75
N THR A 188 1.66 13.32 2.74
CA THR A 188 0.32 12.74 2.64
C THR A 188 -0.37 12.87 3.99
N SER A 189 -1.63 12.42 4.10
CA SER A 189 -2.34 12.32 5.39
C SER A 189 -1.69 11.34 6.40
N PHE A 190 -0.63 10.63 6.02
CA PHE A 190 0.07 9.69 6.88
C PHE A 190 0.64 10.34 8.14
N SER A 191 1.25 11.52 8.03
CA SER A 191 1.81 12.23 9.19
C SER A 191 0.71 12.73 10.13
N THR A 192 -0.43 13.19 9.61
CA THR A 192 -1.58 13.57 10.43
C THR A 192 -2.12 12.38 11.23
N VAL A 193 -2.23 11.20 10.61
CA VAL A 193 -2.61 9.96 11.29
C VAL A 193 -1.56 9.58 12.35
N ARG A 194 -0.28 9.61 12.01
CA ARG A 194 0.83 9.28 12.91
C ARG A 194 0.82 10.11 14.18
N PHE A 195 0.54 11.40 14.05
CA PHE A 195 0.49 12.32 15.19
C PHE A 195 -0.92 12.50 15.76
N LYS A 196 -1.82 11.52 15.56
CA LYS A 196 -3.17 11.49 16.14
C LYS A 196 -3.94 12.79 15.92
N GLY A 197 -3.85 13.39 14.71
CA GLY A 197 -4.53 14.63 14.33
C GLY A 197 -3.77 15.92 14.64
N ASN A 198 -2.57 15.85 15.19
CA ASN A 198 -1.76 17.05 15.43
C ASN A 198 -1.15 17.57 14.11
N GLU A 199 -1.85 18.53 13.49
CA GLU A 199 -1.45 19.10 12.18
C GLU A 199 -0.12 19.86 12.22
N GLN A 200 0.19 20.50 13.34
CA GLN A 200 1.46 21.24 13.48
C GLN A 200 2.65 20.27 13.47
N LYS A 201 2.58 19.19 14.24
CA LYS A 201 3.61 18.15 14.22
C LYS A 201 3.70 17.45 12.85
N ALA A 202 2.57 17.24 12.18
CA ALA A 202 2.52 16.65 10.86
C ALA A 202 3.21 17.52 9.80
N ALA A 203 2.92 18.82 9.79
CA ALA A 203 3.52 19.79 8.87
C ALA A 203 5.03 19.96 9.10
N ALA A 204 5.48 20.03 10.36
CA ALA A 204 6.89 20.18 10.72
C ALA A 204 7.80 19.05 10.20
N VAL A 205 7.23 17.88 9.85
CA VAL A 205 8.00 16.78 9.24
C VAL A 205 8.60 17.22 7.90
N TYR A 206 7.87 18.02 7.13
CA TYR A 206 8.20 18.37 5.75
C TYR A 206 8.82 19.77 5.59
N GLU A 207 9.04 20.50 6.68
CA GLU A 207 9.65 21.83 6.64
C GLU A 207 11.09 21.79 6.13
N GLY A 208 11.39 22.69 5.20
CA GLY A 208 12.76 22.94 4.70
C GLY A 208 13.19 22.05 3.54
N TYR A 209 12.36 21.16 3.01
CA TYR A 209 12.66 20.35 1.83
C TYR A 209 11.41 19.94 1.05
N GLN A 210 11.58 19.56 -0.20
CA GLN A 210 10.52 19.03 -1.03
C GLN A 210 10.41 17.51 -0.82
N ALA A 211 9.37 17.06 -0.10
CA ALA A 211 9.07 15.66 0.12
C ALA A 211 8.49 15.01 -1.16
N LEU A 212 8.50 13.67 -1.22
CA LEU A 212 7.73 12.95 -2.23
C LEU A 212 6.24 13.30 -2.10
N GLN A 213 5.57 13.37 -3.24
CA GLN A 213 4.11 13.47 -3.30
C GLN A 213 3.48 12.09 -3.52
N ALA A 214 2.19 11.97 -3.20
CA ALA A 214 1.47 10.71 -3.40
C ALA A 214 1.55 10.21 -4.85
N LYS A 215 1.52 11.14 -5.81
CA LYS A 215 1.61 10.83 -7.23
C LYS A 215 2.96 10.24 -7.64
N ASP A 216 4.07 10.71 -7.05
CA ASP A 216 5.41 10.20 -7.38
C ASP A 216 5.50 8.70 -7.07
N VAL A 217 4.96 8.29 -5.92
CA VAL A 217 4.92 6.87 -5.52
C VAL A 217 3.93 6.07 -6.37
N ALA A 218 2.78 6.67 -6.70
CA ALA A 218 1.77 6.02 -7.56
C ALA A 218 2.30 5.74 -8.97
N ASP A 219 3.04 6.67 -9.58
CA ASP A 219 3.68 6.49 -10.88
C ASP A 219 4.69 5.34 -10.85
N ILE A 220 5.44 5.20 -9.77
CA ILE A 220 6.40 4.09 -9.57
C ILE A 220 5.68 2.75 -9.38
N ILE A 221 4.56 2.73 -8.63
CA ILE A 221 3.71 1.54 -8.50
C ILE A 221 3.23 1.10 -9.88
N PHE A 222 2.70 2.03 -10.67
CA PHE A 222 2.22 1.75 -12.03
C PHE A 222 3.34 1.30 -12.96
N TYR A 223 4.51 1.96 -12.91
CA TYR A 223 5.69 1.54 -13.68
C TYR A 223 6.06 0.08 -13.38
N ALA A 224 6.16 -0.29 -12.11
CA ALA A 224 6.47 -1.67 -11.72
C ALA A 224 5.38 -2.66 -12.20
N ALA A 225 4.10 -2.27 -12.10
CA ALA A 225 2.97 -3.10 -12.52
C ALA A 225 2.96 -3.36 -14.04
N ASN A 226 3.35 -2.36 -14.83
CA ASN A 226 3.25 -2.38 -16.30
C ASN A 226 4.50 -2.94 -17.02
N LEU A 227 5.45 -3.51 -16.29
CA LEU A 227 6.62 -4.17 -16.87
C LEU A 227 6.24 -5.47 -17.57
N PRO A 228 6.99 -5.88 -18.63
CA PRO A 228 6.78 -7.15 -19.30
C PRO A 228 6.67 -8.33 -18.34
N GLU A 229 5.94 -9.36 -18.71
CA GLU A 229 5.60 -10.49 -17.84
C GLU A 229 6.84 -11.16 -17.23
N HIS A 230 7.92 -11.29 -17.98
CA HIS A 230 9.18 -11.90 -17.55
C HIS A 230 10.06 -10.99 -16.70
N VAL A 231 9.70 -9.70 -16.51
CA VAL A 231 10.48 -8.71 -15.75
C VAL A 231 9.79 -8.45 -14.42
N CYS A 232 10.54 -8.54 -13.32
CA CYS A 232 10.08 -8.20 -11.98
C CYS A 232 11.11 -7.31 -11.28
N ILE A 233 10.67 -6.14 -10.83
CA ILE A 233 11.44 -5.36 -9.85
C ILE A 233 11.17 -5.98 -8.48
N ASN A 234 12.18 -6.56 -7.88
CA ASN A 234 12.04 -7.24 -6.60
C ASN A 234 11.87 -6.28 -5.43
N GLU A 235 12.68 -5.23 -5.41
CA GLU A 235 12.73 -4.25 -4.34
C GLU A 235 13.15 -2.89 -4.90
N LEU A 236 12.49 -1.83 -4.46
CA LEU A 236 12.77 -0.47 -4.90
C LEU A 236 12.70 0.48 -3.71
N VAL A 237 13.79 1.18 -3.42
CA VAL A 237 13.82 2.28 -2.45
C VAL A 237 13.69 3.59 -3.19
N VAL A 238 12.74 4.45 -2.75
CA VAL A 238 12.44 5.73 -3.39
C VAL A 238 12.44 6.83 -2.35
N THR A 239 13.33 7.80 -2.49
CA THR A 239 13.42 8.96 -1.59
C THR A 239 13.31 10.26 -2.39
N CYS A 240 12.94 11.34 -1.74
CA CYS A 240 13.13 12.66 -2.32
C CYS A 240 14.64 13.00 -2.36
N LEU A 241 15.03 13.93 -3.19
CA LEU A 241 16.44 14.31 -3.38
C LEU A 241 17.14 14.72 -2.08
N ALA A 242 16.40 15.33 -1.16
CA ALA A 242 16.90 15.77 0.13
C ALA A 242 17.14 14.63 1.14
N GLN A 243 16.64 13.41 0.87
CA GLN A 243 16.69 12.28 1.79
C GLN A 243 17.65 11.19 1.29
N ALA A 244 18.75 10.96 2.01
CA ALA A 244 19.69 9.89 1.69
C ALA A 244 19.23 8.51 2.23
N ASN A 245 18.63 8.47 3.43
CA ASN A 245 18.16 7.25 4.09
C ASN A 245 17.10 7.56 5.17
N SER A 246 16.75 6.60 6.02
CA SER A 246 15.68 6.75 7.02
C SER A 246 15.93 7.83 8.09
N PHE A 247 17.16 8.25 8.28
CA PHE A 247 17.56 9.18 9.34
C PHE A 247 18.45 10.34 8.88
N TYR A 248 18.93 10.32 7.66
CA TYR A 248 19.73 11.41 7.10
C TYR A 248 18.93 12.18 6.04
N LEU A 249 18.56 13.40 6.41
CA LEU A 249 17.79 14.31 5.59
C LEU A 249 18.45 15.70 5.63
N HIS A 250 18.70 16.26 4.46
CA HIS A 250 19.24 17.61 4.31
C HIS A 250 18.08 18.61 4.18
N LYS A 251 18.02 19.59 5.09
CA LYS A 251 17.01 20.65 5.11
C LYS A 251 17.61 21.99 4.67
#